data_5e1867f688b5a249254021ff6a9b1876
#
_entry.id   5e1867f688b5a249254021ff6a9b1876
#
_cell.length_a   1.000
_cell.length_b   1.000
_cell.length_c   1.000
_cell.angle_alpha   90.00
_cell.angle_beta   90.00
_cell.angle_gamma   90.00
#
_symmetry.space_group_name_H-M   'P 1'
#
loop_
_entity.id
_entity.type
_entity.pdbx_description
1 polymer ?
#
loop_
_entity_poly.entity_id
_entity_poly.type
_entity_poly.pdbx_seq_one_letter_code
_entity_poly.pdbx_strand_id
1 'polypeptide(L)'
;MPRNYERKTNDITMSWAFRKLPFWERVEAQTVIDEKGCHIFTGTKDECGYGRIWQSKKLVRLHRATYEKLHGEIPKGLVILHKCDVPACINPDHLVLGTQGDNVKDMNIKNRNNNVRGSKHGMAKLIEADIPVIRKRLANNDTYVSIAKDYGVTADMIRHIKMGRAWRHVNGTS
;
A
#
# COMPACT_ATOMS: atom_id res chain seq x y z
N MET A 1 -6.20 5.75 -16.53
CA MET A 1 -5.33 6.48 -17.49
C MET A 1 -4.11 6.95 -16.74
N PRO A 2 -2.87 6.63 -17.14
CA PRO A 2 -1.67 7.14 -16.49
C PRO A 2 -1.53 8.62 -16.83
N ARG A 3 -1.47 9.48 -15.81
CA ARG A 3 -1.19 10.89 -16.00
C ARG A 3 0.26 11.05 -16.45
N ASN A 4 0.46 11.51 -17.68
CA ASN A 4 1.74 11.98 -18.19
C ASN A 4 2.18 13.21 -17.36
N TYR A 5 3.03 12.99 -16.37
CA TYR A 5 3.84 14.05 -15.81
C TYR A 5 5.00 14.30 -16.78
N GLU A 6 4.86 15.30 -17.63
CA GLU A 6 5.99 15.81 -18.41
C GLU A 6 7.08 16.23 -17.41
N ARG A 7 8.19 15.51 -17.42
CA ARG A 7 9.41 15.90 -16.72
C ARG A 7 9.90 17.19 -17.38
N LYS A 8 9.57 18.33 -16.80
CA LYS A 8 10.43 19.51 -16.95
C LYS A 8 11.69 19.21 -16.14
N THR A 9 12.59 18.45 -16.74
CA THR A 9 13.95 18.27 -16.23
C THR A 9 14.64 19.60 -16.41
N ASN A 10 14.56 20.46 -15.39
CA ASN A 10 15.54 21.52 -15.27
C ASN A 10 16.88 20.82 -15.09
N ASP A 11 17.80 21.04 -16.01
CA ASP A 11 19.14 20.46 -16.16
C ASP A 11 20.07 20.65 -14.95
N ILE A 12 19.58 21.30 -13.89
CA ILE A 12 20.29 21.64 -12.66
C ILE A 12 20.65 20.39 -11.85
N THR A 13 19.84 19.32 -11.91
CA THR A 13 20.05 18.13 -11.06
C THR A 13 21.27 17.28 -11.44
N MET A 14 21.80 17.46 -12.64
CA MET A 14 23.00 16.76 -13.15
C MET A 14 24.29 17.55 -12.91
N SER A 15 24.20 18.84 -12.56
CA SER A 15 25.36 19.71 -12.36
C SER A 15 26.13 19.34 -11.07
N TRP A 16 27.47 19.38 -11.12
CA TRP A 16 28.33 19.30 -9.92
C TRP A 16 27.99 20.40 -8.89
N ALA A 17 27.53 21.57 -9.34
CA ALA A 17 27.06 22.67 -8.51
C ALA A 17 25.86 22.27 -7.66
N PHE A 18 24.89 21.53 -8.21
CA PHE A 18 23.73 21.02 -7.46
C PHE A 18 24.13 20.11 -6.30
N ARG A 19 25.16 19.26 -6.47
CA ARG A 19 25.65 18.38 -5.43
C ARG A 19 26.29 19.11 -4.26
N LYS A 20 26.78 20.36 -4.47
CA LYS A 20 27.37 21.22 -3.44
C LYS A 20 26.35 22.03 -2.64
N LEU A 21 25.11 22.13 -3.13
CA LEU A 21 24.05 22.83 -2.40
C LEU A 21 23.79 22.16 -1.05
N PRO A 22 23.41 22.92 -0.02
CA PRO A 22 22.90 22.41 1.23
C PRO A 22 21.78 21.39 1.03
N PHE A 23 21.64 20.47 1.96
CA PHE A 23 20.69 19.36 1.84
C PHE A 23 19.26 19.82 1.50
N TRP A 24 18.74 20.81 2.21
CA TRP A 24 17.37 21.28 2.02
C TRP A 24 17.17 22.05 0.74
N GLU A 25 18.16 22.80 0.28
CA GLU A 25 18.10 23.49 -1.02
C GLU A 25 18.00 22.49 -2.18
N ARG A 26 18.70 21.36 -2.08
CA ARG A 26 18.58 20.26 -3.06
C ARG A 26 17.20 19.60 -3.03
N VAL A 27 16.58 19.52 -1.85
CA VAL A 27 15.21 19.01 -1.70
C VAL A 27 14.21 19.98 -2.33
N GLU A 28 14.31 21.26 -2.01
CA GLU A 28 13.42 22.31 -2.53
C GLU A 28 13.49 22.43 -4.05
N ALA A 29 14.71 22.40 -4.63
CA ALA A 29 14.90 22.45 -6.09
C ALA A 29 14.28 21.27 -6.85
N GLN A 30 13.96 20.18 -6.15
CA GLN A 30 13.33 18.98 -6.70
C GLN A 30 11.91 18.78 -6.15
N THR A 31 11.26 19.80 -5.64
CA THR A 31 9.93 19.72 -5.06
C THR A 31 8.97 20.60 -5.83
N VAL A 32 7.79 20.06 -6.16
CA VAL A 32 6.69 20.79 -6.83
C VAL A 32 5.46 20.69 -5.93
N ILE A 33 4.75 21.79 -5.78
CA ILE A 33 3.48 21.82 -5.05
C ILE A 33 2.35 21.53 -6.03
N ASP A 34 1.51 20.54 -5.70
CA ASP A 34 0.34 20.18 -6.49
C ASP A 34 -0.91 20.99 -6.04
N GLU A 35 -2.01 20.85 -6.77
CA GLU A 35 -3.29 21.52 -6.50
C GLU A 35 -3.90 21.16 -5.13
N LYS A 36 -3.46 20.04 -4.54
CA LYS A 36 -3.92 19.55 -3.23
C LYS A 36 -3.01 20.00 -2.08
N GLY A 37 -2.03 20.83 -2.36
CA GLY A 37 -1.04 21.28 -1.40
C GLY A 37 0.00 20.21 -1.04
N CYS A 38 0.12 19.12 -1.79
CA CYS A 38 1.19 18.17 -1.58
C CYS A 38 2.51 18.73 -2.13
N HIS A 39 3.55 18.68 -1.33
CA HIS A 39 4.92 18.96 -1.74
C HIS A 39 5.53 17.69 -2.35
N ILE A 40 5.41 17.54 -3.65
CA ILE A 40 5.81 16.33 -4.38
C ILE A 40 7.30 16.37 -4.72
N PHE A 41 8.08 15.48 -4.11
CA PHE A 41 9.47 15.31 -4.50
C PHE A 41 9.57 14.60 -5.86
N THR A 42 10.23 15.23 -6.81
CA THR A 42 10.36 14.79 -8.21
C THR A 42 11.66 14.02 -8.48
N GLY A 43 12.61 14.03 -7.54
CA GLY A 43 13.88 13.32 -7.64
C GLY A 43 13.74 11.81 -7.46
N THR A 44 14.83 11.16 -7.03
CA THR A 44 14.89 9.69 -6.86
C THR A 44 13.88 9.19 -5.84
N LYS A 45 13.19 8.11 -6.17
CA LYS A 45 12.21 7.43 -5.32
C LYS A 45 12.60 5.97 -5.10
N ASP A 46 12.13 5.37 -3.99
CA ASP A 46 12.22 3.92 -3.81
C ASP A 46 11.07 3.18 -4.52
N GLU A 47 11.07 1.84 -4.45
CA GLU A 47 10.06 0.97 -5.08
C GLU A 47 8.64 1.25 -4.57
N CYS A 48 8.51 1.78 -3.36
CA CYS A 48 7.23 2.18 -2.77
C CYS A 48 6.82 3.62 -3.12
N GLY A 49 7.64 4.36 -3.91
CA GLY A 49 7.37 5.72 -4.32
C GLY A 49 7.82 6.80 -3.33
N TYR A 50 8.48 6.44 -2.23
CA TYR A 50 9.01 7.42 -1.28
C TYR A 50 10.23 8.16 -1.83
N GLY A 51 10.23 9.50 -1.74
CA GLY A 51 11.37 10.33 -2.11
C GLY A 51 12.61 10.01 -1.27
N ARG A 52 13.74 9.85 -1.94
CA ARG A 52 15.05 9.59 -1.31
C ARG A 52 16.12 10.52 -1.85
N ILE A 53 17.01 10.96 -0.98
CA ILE A 53 18.17 11.78 -1.35
C ILE A 53 19.39 11.42 -0.49
N TRP A 54 20.58 11.60 -1.04
CA TRP A 54 21.83 11.39 -0.31
C TRP A 54 22.10 12.53 0.69
N GLN A 55 22.33 12.17 1.95
CA GLN A 55 22.77 13.06 3.01
C GLN A 55 23.93 12.39 3.76
N SER A 56 25.09 13.07 3.83
CA SER A 56 26.26 12.59 4.60
C SER A 56 26.56 11.09 4.39
N LYS A 57 26.68 10.67 3.13
CA LYS A 57 26.95 9.27 2.71
C LYS A 57 25.83 8.25 3.05
N LYS A 58 24.65 8.71 3.46
CA LYS A 58 23.46 7.87 3.67
C LYS A 58 22.35 8.28 2.73
N LEU A 59 21.57 7.29 2.27
CA LEU A 59 20.35 7.52 1.51
C LEU A 59 19.20 7.64 2.50
N VAL A 60 18.61 8.83 2.62
CA VAL A 60 17.54 9.12 3.58
C VAL A 60 16.19 9.22 2.88
N ARG A 61 15.12 8.76 3.53
CA ARG A 61 13.73 8.97 3.09
C ARG A 61 13.28 10.36 3.49
N LEU A 62 12.87 11.15 2.53
CA LEU A 62 12.59 12.57 2.73
C LEU A 62 11.43 12.86 3.67
N HIS A 63 10.32 12.12 3.60
CA HIS A 63 9.21 12.33 4.53
C HIS A 63 9.63 12.18 6.01
N ARG A 64 10.55 11.24 6.31
CA ARG A 64 11.12 11.10 7.67
C ARG A 64 12.01 12.28 8.01
N ALA A 65 12.94 12.64 7.11
CA ALA A 65 13.85 13.77 7.34
C ALA A 65 13.09 15.09 7.52
N THR A 66 11.99 15.30 6.76
CA THR A 66 11.13 16.48 6.91
C THR A 66 10.44 16.49 8.27
N TYR A 67 9.89 15.35 8.70
CA TYR A 67 9.26 15.24 10.01
C TYR A 67 10.28 15.51 11.13
N GLU A 68 11.44 14.85 11.07
CA GLU A 68 12.51 15.00 12.08
C GLU A 68 13.06 16.44 12.16
N LYS A 69 13.11 17.16 11.04
CA LYS A 69 13.53 18.58 11.01
C LYS A 69 12.62 19.48 11.86
N LEU A 70 11.34 19.19 11.89
CA LEU A 70 10.33 20.05 12.53
C LEU A 70 9.94 19.61 13.94
N HIS A 71 9.92 18.30 14.16
CA HIS A 71 9.38 17.70 15.37
C HIS A 71 10.43 16.94 16.21
N GLY A 72 11.68 16.87 15.71
CA GLY A 72 12.72 16.07 16.35
C GLY A 72 12.66 14.59 16.00
N GLU A 73 13.44 13.79 16.72
CA GLU A 73 13.63 12.37 16.44
C GLU A 73 12.32 11.58 16.50
N ILE A 74 12.13 10.69 15.54
CA ILE A 74 10.96 9.80 15.51
C ILE A 74 11.13 8.71 16.56
N PRO A 75 10.22 8.61 17.55
CA PRO A 75 10.30 7.62 18.60
C PRO A 75 10.34 6.19 18.06
N LYS A 76 11.08 5.31 18.75
CA LYS A 76 11.22 3.90 18.36
C LYS A 76 9.86 3.21 18.32
N GLY A 77 9.59 2.48 17.23
CA GLY A 77 8.32 1.77 17.03
C GLY A 77 7.22 2.60 16.36
N LEU A 78 7.45 3.90 16.16
CA LEU A 78 6.53 4.74 15.39
C LEU A 78 6.97 4.88 13.93
N VAL A 79 6.00 5.12 13.07
CA VAL A 79 6.17 5.34 11.64
C VAL A 79 5.52 6.65 11.23
N ILE A 80 5.96 7.22 10.10
CA ILE A 80 5.32 8.39 9.51
C ILE A 80 4.26 7.92 8.52
N LEU A 81 3.04 8.40 8.70
CA LEU A 81 1.90 8.16 7.84
C LEU A 81 1.62 9.40 7.00
N HIS A 82 1.10 9.19 5.78
CA HIS A 82 0.66 10.27 4.90
C HIS A 82 -0.86 10.41 4.96
N LYS A 83 -1.36 11.56 5.41
CA LYS A 83 -2.80 11.87 5.34
C LYS A 83 -3.31 11.91 3.89
N CYS A 84 -2.45 12.37 2.97
CA CYS A 84 -2.75 12.54 1.55
C CYS A 84 -2.57 11.26 0.71
N ASP A 85 -2.09 10.16 1.28
CA ASP A 85 -1.79 8.89 0.59
C ASP A 85 -0.80 8.99 -0.59
N VAL A 86 0.03 10.02 -0.62
CA VAL A 86 1.04 10.26 -1.64
C VAL A 86 2.44 10.01 -1.08
N PRO A 87 3.11 8.89 -1.41
CA PRO A 87 4.41 8.54 -0.81
C PRO A 87 5.52 9.57 -1.09
N ALA A 88 5.46 10.25 -2.26
CA ALA A 88 6.42 11.27 -2.63
C ALA A 88 6.18 12.64 -1.98
N CYS A 89 5.07 12.80 -1.24
CA CYS A 89 4.77 14.03 -0.54
C CYS A 89 5.69 14.22 0.66
N ILE A 90 6.23 15.43 0.78
CA ILE A 90 7.07 15.85 1.91
C ILE A 90 6.47 17.06 2.64
N ASN A 91 5.18 17.41 2.38
CA ASN A 91 4.51 18.47 3.09
C ASN A 91 4.37 18.09 4.58
N PRO A 92 4.91 18.87 5.52
CA PRO A 92 4.82 18.57 6.96
C PRO A 92 3.40 18.38 7.47
N ASP A 93 2.44 19.17 6.99
CA ASP A 93 1.03 19.12 7.41
C ASP A 93 0.33 17.84 6.99
N HIS A 94 0.90 17.14 6.00
CA HIS A 94 0.42 15.85 5.51
C HIS A 94 1.08 14.66 6.20
N LEU A 95 2.07 14.88 7.09
CA LEU A 95 2.83 13.85 7.78
C LEU A 95 2.38 13.75 9.25
N VAL A 96 2.08 12.54 9.69
CA VAL A 96 1.71 12.29 11.09
C VAL A 96 2.41 11.06 11.63
N LEU A 97 2.71 11.08 12.94
CA LEU A 97 3.17 9.89 13.64
C LEU A 97 2.01 8.91 13.84
N GLY A 98 2.32 7.64 13.73
CA GLY A 98 1.40 6.56 14.06
C GLY A 98 2.15 5.26 14.31
N THR A 99 1.43 4.27 14.80
CA THR A 99 1.94 2.90 14.93
C THR A 99 1.77 2.14 13.60
N GLN A 100 2.45 1.01 13.47
CA GLN A 100 2.19 0.10 12.35
C GLN A 100 0.72 -0.37 12.33
N GLY A 101 0.09 -0.53 13.51
CA GLY A 101 -1.33 -0.84 13.63
C GLY A 101 -2.23 0.24 13.03
N ASP A 102 -1.90 1.51 13.27
CA ASP A 102 -2.65 2.65 12.70
C ASP A 102 -2.51 2.70 11.18
N ASN A 103 -1.31 2.40 10.64
CA ASN A 103 -1.10 2.29 9.20
C ASN A 103 -1.98 1.20 8.58
N VAL A 104 -2.10 0.04 9.22
CA VAL A 104 -2.96 -1.05 8.75
C VAL A 104 -4.45 -0.67 8.85
N LYS A 105 -4.86 -0.01 9.93
CA LYS A 105 -6.25 0.50 10.07
C LYS A 105 -6.58 1.51 8.97
N ASP A 106 -5.71 2.48 8.73
CA ASP A 106 -5.89 3.49 7.68
C ASP A 106 -5.98 2.84 6.28
N MET A 107 -5.12 1.86 6.01
CA MET A 107 -5.17 1.06 4.78
C MET A 107 -6.51 0.33 4.62
N ASN A 108 -7.07 -0.22 5.71
CA ASN A 108 -8.36 -0.92 5.70
C ASN A 108 -9.52 0.04 5.48
N ILE A 109 -9.56 1.17 6.20
CA ILE A 109 -10.60 2.21 6.09
C ILE A 109 -10.65 2.77 4.67
N LYS A 110 -9.48 3.02 4.08
CA LYS A 110 -9.35 3.57 2.71
C LYS A 110 -9.46 2.49 1.61
N ASN A 111 -9.80 1.25 1.95
CA ASN A 111 -9.89 0.11 1.01
C ASN A 111 -8.65 -0.06 0.12
N ARG A 112 -7.46 0.28 0.64
CA ARG A 112 -6.19 0.12 -0.08
C ARG A 112 -5.60 -1.29 0.03
N ASN A 113 -6.31 -2.19 0.69
CA ASN A 113 -5.93 -3.60 0.78
C ASN A 113 -6.08 -4.26 -0.58
N ASN A 114 -4.97 -4.65 -1.19
CA ASN A 114 -4.96 -5.59 -2.31
C ASN A 114 -5.26 -7.02 -1.83
N ASN A 115 -6.28 -7.20 -1.00
CA ASN A 115 -6.75 -8.53 -0.63
C ASN A 115 -7.39 -9.18 -1.85
N VAL A 116 -6.57 -9.77 -2.71
CA VAL A 116 -7.02 -10.60 -3.81
C VAL A 116 -7.80 -11.77 -3.20
N ARG A 117 -9.11 -11.78 -3.40
CA ARG A 117 -10.04 -12.78 -2.83
C ARG A 117 -10.61 -13.64 -3.94
N GLY A 118 -11.12 -14.80 -3.55
CA GLY A 118 -11.77 -15.69 -4.48
C GLY A 118 -10.81 -16.27 -5.52
N SER A 119 -11.33 -16.50 -6.73
CA SER A 119 -10.58 -17.07 -7.86
C SER A 119 -9.39 -16.21 -8.30
N LYS A 120 -9.38 -14.92 -7.97
CA LYS A 120 -8.25 -14.01 -8.28
C LYS A 120 -7.00 -14.29 -7.45
N HIS A 121 -7.10 -15.03 -6.33
CA HIS A 121 -5.93 -15.42 -5.55
C HIS A 121 -5.13 -16.46 -6.32
N GLY A 122 -3.82 -16.22 -6.54
CA GLY A 122 -2.97 -17.07 -7.40
C GLY A 122 -2.89 -18.56 -7.03
N MET A 123 -3.27 -18.92 -5.79
CA MET A 123 -3.35 -20.32 -5.33
C MET A 123 -4.80 -20.79 -5.15
N ALA A 124 -5.79 -20.06 -5.67
CA ALA A 124 -7.18 -20.48 -5.56
C ALA A 124 -7.43 -21.73 -6.41
N LYS A 125 -8.01 -22.75 -5.80
CA LYS A 125 -8.47 -23.97 -6.48
C LYS A 125 -9.96 -23.93 -6.77
N LEU A 126 -10.69 -23.06 -6.09
CA LEU A 126 -12.13 -22.86 -6.28
C LEU A 126 -12.35 -21.53 -7.00
N ILE A 127 -13.44 -21.47 -7.76
CA ILE A 127 -13.95 -20.25 -8.36
C ILE A 127 -15.30 -19.87 -7.74
N GLU A 128 -15.75 -18.64 -7.98
CA GLU A 128 -17.01 -18.12 -7.43
C GLU A 128 -18.21 -19.01 -7.75
N ALA A 129 -18.25 -19.61 -8.96
CA ALA A 129 -19.30 -20.49 -9.41
C ALA A 129 -19.40 -21.82 -8.62
N ASP A 130 -18.29 -22.28 -8.03
CA ASP A 130 -18.27 -23.52 -7.25
C ASP A 130 -19.00 -23.36 -5.93
N ILE A 131 -19.01 -22.17 -5.35
CA ILE A 131 -19.48 -21.95 -3.99
C ILE A 131 -20.98 -22.25 -3.80
N PRO A 132 -21.89 -21.79 -4.68
CA PRO A 132 -23.31 -22.17 -4.59
C PRO A 132 -23.50 -23.69 -4.71
N VAL A 133 -22.75 -24.35 -5.60
CA VAL A 133 -22.83 -25.81 -5.81
C VAL A 133 -22.39 -26.56 -4.56
N ILE A 134 -21.25 -26.16 -3.97
CA ILE A 134 -20.73 -26.74 -2.72
C ILE A 134 -21.77 -26.57 -1.59
N ARG A 135 -22.38 -25.40 -1.46
CA ARG A 135 -23.41 -25.15 -0.43
C ARG A 135 -24.65 -26.01 -0.64
N LYS A 136 -25.10 -26.19 -1.89
CA LYS A 136 -26.23 -27.09 -2.22
C LYS A 136 -25.92 -28.52 -1.85
N ARG A 137 -24.71 -29.02 -2.15
CA ARG A 137 -24.25 -30.36 -1.75
C ARG A 137 -24.22 -30.53 -0.24
N LEU A 138 -23.74 -29.51 0.48
CA LEU A 138 -23.73 -29.48 1.95
C LEU A 138 -25.15 -29.50 2.54
N ALA A 139 -26.12 -28.85 1.89
CA ALA A 139 -27.52 -28.91 2.29
C ALA A 139 -28.13 -30.31 2.06
N ASN A 140 -27.66 -31.05 1.06
CA ASN A 140 -28.03 -32.43 0.77
C ASN A 140 -27.28 -33.47 1.63
N ASN A 141 -26.58 -33.03 2.71
CA ASN A 141 -25.83 -33.86 3.64
C ASN A 141 -24.61 -34.59 3.05
N ASP A 142 -24.05 -34.12 1.91
CA ASP A 142 -22.77 -34.61 1.44
C ASP A 142 -21.68 -34.34 2.47
N THR A 143 -20.74 -35.27 2.61
CA THR A 143 -19.66 -35.14 3.57
C THR A 143 -18.62 -34.13 3.10
N TYR A 144 -17.96 -33.44 4.06
CA TYR A 144 -16.88 -32.51 3.75
C TYR A 144 -15.75 -33.18 2.95
N VAL A 145 -15.45 -34.43 3.29
CA VAL A 145 -14.38 -35.19 2.64
C VAL A 145 -14.71 -35.53 1.19
N SER A 146 -15.95 -35.92 0.90
CA SER A 146 -16.40 -36.21 -0.47
C SER A 146 -16.31 -34.97 -1.33
N ILE A 147 -16.87 -33.84 -0.87
CA ILE A 147 -16.85 -32.59 -1.63
C ILE A 147 -15.39 -32.11 -1.81
N ALA A 148 -14.57 -32.16 -0.77
CA ALA A 148 -13.18 -31.73 -0.83
C ALA A 148 -12.37 -32.52 -1.87
N LYS A 149 -12.61 -33.81 -1.99
CA LYS A 149 -11.96 -34.67 -2.99
C LYS A 149 -12.28 -34.25 -4.41
N ASP A 150 -13.56 -33.95 -4.70
CA ASP A 150 -14.00 -33.58 -6.04
C ASP A 150 -13.42 -32.22 -6.52
N TYR A 151 -13.21 -31.31 -5.58
CA TYR A 151 -12.67 -29.97 -5.88
C TYR A 151 -11.15 -29.82 -5.60
N GLY A 152 -10.47 -30.89 -5.18
CA GLY A 152 -9.03 -30.86 -4.90
C GLY A 152 -8.63 -29.92 -3.76
N VAL A 153 -9.52 -29.71 -2.78
CA VAL A 153 -9.31 -28.84 -1.60
C VAL A 153 -9.32 -29.66 -0.32
N THR A 154 -9.08 -29.01 0.81
CA THR A 154 -9.15 -29.68 2.12
C THR A 154 -10.58 -29.71 2.66
N ALA A 155 -10.93 -30.76 3.44
CA ALA A 155 -12.22 -30.83 4.12
C ALA A 155 -12.46 -29.63 5.06
N ASP A 156 -11.40 -29.05 5.61
CA ASP A 156 -11.47 -27.86 6.46
C ASP A 156 -11.88 -26.61 5.65
N MET A 157 -11.43 -26.48 4.40
CA MET A 157 -11.90 -25.43 3.49
C MET A 157 -13.42 -25.53 3.26
N ILE A 158 -13.93 -26.73 3.01
CA ILE A 158 -15.37 -26.95 2.83
C ILE A 158 -16.15 -26.62 4.11
N ARG A 159 -15.61 -26.99 5.28
CA ARG A 159 -16.16 -26.60 6.57
C ARG A 159 -16.23 -25.08 6.73
N HIS A 160 -15.17 -24.36 6.37
CA HIS A 160 -15.13 -22.90 6.43
C HIS A 160 -16.14 -22.25 5.47
N ILE A 161 -16.39 -22.83 4.29
CA ILE A 161 -17.45 -22.38 3.36
C ILE A 161 -18.82 -22.54 4.01
N LYS A 162 -19.11 -23.71 4.63
CA LYS A 162 -20.37 -23.96 5.36
C LYS A 162 -20.58 -22.94 6.49
N MET A 163 -19.54 -22.64 7.25
CA MET A 163 -19.61 -21.69 8.36
C MET A 163 -19.61 -20.22 7.93
N GLY A 164 -19.58 -19.93 6.63
CA GLY A 164 -19.48 -18.55 6.12
C GLY A 164 -18.18 -17.82 6.50
N ARG A 165 -17.12 -18.56 6.88
CA ARG A 165 -15.82 -17.97 7.21
C ARG A 165 -14.94 -17.76 5.98
N ALA A 166 -15.09 -18.61 4.95
CA ALA A 166 -14.43 -18.48 3.66
C ALA A 166 -15.45 -18.09 2.58
N TRP A 167 -14.98 -17.46 1.50
CA TRP A 167 -15.78 -17.06 0.35
C TRP A 167 -17.01 -16.19 0.68
N ARG A 168 -16.87 -15.30 1.65
CA ARG A 168 -17.95 -14.40 2.14
C ARG A 168 -18.51 -13.49 1.03
N HIS A 169 -17.68 -13.08 0.08
CA HIS A 169 -18.07 -12.21 -1.02
C HIS A 169 -19.01 -12.87 -2.04
N VAL A 170 -19.14 -14.22 -1.99
CA VAL A 170 -20.07 -14.97 -2.85
C VAL A 170 -21.43 -15.19 -2.15
N ASN A 171 -21.61 -14.69 -0.95
CA ASN A 171 -22.92 -14.62 -0.32
C ASN A 171 -23.68 -13.46 -0.95
N GLY A 172 -24.19 -13.67 -2.17
CA GLY A 172 -25.15 -12.79 -2.80
C GLY A 172 -26.52 -12.90 -2.15
N THR A 173 -26.69 -12.24 -1.02
CA THR A 173 -27.95 -11.66 -0.61
C THR A 173 -27.58 -10.34 0.04
N SER A 174 -27.85 -9.29 -0.69
CA SER A 174 -28.02 -7.92 -0.26
C SER A 174 -28.75 -7.87 1.06
#